data_ec83afdb830692d1d13019606a1ed44f
#
_entry.id   ec83afdb830692d1d13019606a1ed44f
#
_cell.length_a   1.000
_cell.length_b   1.000
_cell.length_c   1.000
_cell.angle_alpha   90.00
_cell.angle_beta   90.00
_cell.angle_gamma   90.00
#
_symmetry.space_group_name_H-M   'P 1'
#
loop_
_entity.id
_entity.type
_entity.pdbx_description
1 polymer ?
#
loop_
_entity_poly.entity_id
_entity_poly.type
_entity_poly.pdbx_seq_one_letter_code
_entity_poly.pdbx_strand_id
1 'polypeptide(L)'
;KNQNLFKQVSKLKSMNYFKGLGTYFDKIQRMRKLGGVISDELLISKDKIEISCSICKTDLLSDIVGEFPELQGVMGGYFAESQGFDKDVSLAIKEHYLPNSLESKVPTKPFSLGLSLTDKLDTLVGFFGVNQKPTSSKDPFALRRAALGVIRLILENKKNIRIKDLINYSLLLYQEQNYKFDNASVQNDLSEFLLERLKYYMKDKAIRPDIINASLNNKNINNINEIFRKSFALNKIINKESGIDIISSYKRASNIIENELKDNKLELADTADPGIFKNDFEKNLFKKIKELKKYFTNIDNDENYETTLDNLKTAKPIIFAFFDNIIVNDNDEIIRKNRLELLQMFCRTFENYINFSKIESA
;
A
#
# COMPACT_ATOMS: atom_id res chain seq x y z
N LYS A 1 -13.08 19.97 34.96
CA LYS A 1 -13.55 20.75 33.79
C LYS A 1 -12.64 21.95 33.44
N ASN A 2 -11.82 22.47 34.36
CA ASN A 2 -11.11 23.75 34.19
C ASN A 2 -9.61 23.64 33.92
N GLN A 3 -9.07 22.50 33.52
CA GLN A 3 -7.63 22.37 33.27
C GLN A 3 -7.36 22.60 31.78
N ASN A 4 -6.70 23.71 31.45
CA ASN A 4 -6.28 24.03 30.09
C ASN A 4 -5.43 22.89 29.49
N LEU A 5 -5.86 22.30 28.39
CA LEU A 5 -5.21 21.13 27.77
C LEU A 5 -3.75 21.40 27.42
N PHE A 6 -3.40 22.59 26.91
CA PHE A 6 -2.00 22.94 26.65
C PHE A 6 -1.14 22.97 27.91
N LYS A 7 -1.69 23.40 29.07
CA LYS A 7 -0.98 23.33 30.36
C LYS A 7 -0.77 21.91 30.84
N GLN A 8 -1.65 20.97 30.46
CA GLN A 8 -1.49 19.55 30.79
C GLN A 8 -0.38 18.87 29.99
N VAL A 9 -0.05 19.35 28.79
CA VAL A 9 0.99 18.78 27.93
C VAL A 9 2.33 18.61 28.69
N SER A 10 2.73 19.60 29.50
CA SER A 10 3.97 19.52 30.28
C SER A 10 3.98 18.38 31.31
N LYS A 11 2.83 17.97 31.83
CA LYS A 11 2.72 16.88 32.80
C LYS A 11 2.96 15.50 32.16
N LEU A 12 2.79 15.36 30.84
CA LEU A 12 3.13 14.14 30.12
C LEU A 12 4.62 13.79 30.18
N LYS A 13 5.49 14.71 30.61
CA LYS A 13 6.90 14.44 30.88
C LYS A 13 7.13 13.45 32.02
N SER A 14 6.23 13.40 32.99
CA SER A 14 6.28 12.46 34.11
C SER A 14 5.62 11.10 33.81
N MET A 15 4.97 10.96 32.65
CA MET A 15 4.26 9.76 32.26
C MET A 15 5.07 8.96 31.24
N ASN A 16 5.63 7.84 31.67
CA ASN A 16 6.38 6.95 30.79
C ASN A 16 5.47 6.37 29.71
N TYR A 17 5.92 6.42 28.44
CA TYR A 17 5.22 5.78 27.34
C TYR A 17 5.57 4.29 27.30
N PHE A 18 6.85 3.96 27.16
CA PHE A 18 7.38 2.60 27.24
C PHE A 18 8.87 2.61 27.55
N LYS A 19 9.38 1.54 28.18
CA LYS A 19 10.82 1.39 28.46
C LYS A 19 11.62 1.45 27.13
N GLY A 20 12.47 2.46 27.00
CA GLY A 20 13.27 2.69 25.80
C GLY A 20 12.60 3.53 24.71
N LEU A 21 11.38 4.06 24.94
CA LEU A 21 10.68 4.97 24.02
C LEU A 21 10.34 6.33 24.63
N GLY A 22 10.82 6.60 25.87
CA GLY A 22 10.62 7.85 26.57
C GLY A 22 9.24 8.02 27.19
N THR A 23 8.81 9.27 27.26
CA THR A 23 7.56 9.70 27.86
C THR A 23 6.47 9.93 26.81
N TYR A 24 5.22 10.09 27.24
CA TYR A 24 4.16 10.55 26.35
C TYR A 24 4.42 11.95 25.81
N PHE A 25 5.18 12.79 26.53
CA PHE A 25 5.63 14.07 26.00
C PHE A 25 6.55 13.89 24.79
N ASP A 26 7.53 12.99 24.87
CA ASP A 26 8.44 12.71 23.76
C ASP A 26 7.67 12.15 22.55
N LYS A 27 6.69 11.28 22.79
CA LYS A 27 5.80 10.75 21.74
C LYS A 27 5.03 11.87 21.03
N ILE A 28 4.38 12.76 21.75
CA ILE A 28 3.61 13.85 21.12
C ILE A 28 4.51 14.85 20.37
N GLN A 29 5.77 15.05 20.78
CA GLN A 29 6.71 15.88 20.02
C GLN A 29 7.04 15.24 18.65
N ARG A 30 7.26 13.92 18.61
CA ARG A 30 7.43 13.19 17.34
C ARG A 30 6.14 13.24 16.50
N MET A 31 5.00 12.96 17.12
CA MET A 31 3.70 13.00 16.45
C MET A 31 3.40 14.36 15.81
N ARG A 32 3.75 15.48 16.47
CA ARG A 32 3.58 16.81 15.88
C ARG A 32 4.35 16.96 14.57
N LYS A 33 5.64 16.60 14.55
CA LYS A 33 6.47 16.70 13.36
C LYS A 33 6.00 15.75 12.26
N LEU A 34 5.70 14.49 12.61
CA LEU A 34 5.19 13.49 11.66
C LEU A 34 3.81 13.89 11.10
N GLY A 35 2.92 14.41 11.97
CA GLY A 35 1.61 14.92 11.58
C GLY A 35 1.71 16.11 10.60
N GLY A 36 2.72 16.98 10.79
CA GLY A 36 3.03 18.05 9.84
C GLY A 36 3.36 17.53 8.44
N VAL A 37 4.15 16.46 8.31
CA VAL A 37 4.42 15.82 7.00
C VAL A 37 3.17 15.13 6.44
N ILE A 38 2.41 14.43 7.28
CA ILE A 38 1.16 13.79 6.86
C ILE A 38 0.13 14.83 6.42
N SER A 39 0.14 16.04 6.98
CA SER A 39 -0.76 17.11 6.55
C SER A 39 -0.55 17.54 5.10
N ASP A 40 0.69 17.52 4.62
CA ASP A 40 1.02 17.82 3.23
C ASP A 40 0.47 16.72 2.29
N GLU A 41 0.62 15.44 2.66
CA GLU A 41 0.07 14.30 1.90
C GLU A 41 -1.47 14.28 1.86
N LEU A 42 -2.13 14.80 2.89
CA LEU A 42 -3.60 14.84 3.01
C LEU A 42 -4.21 16.17 2.56
N LEU A 43 -3.40 17.19 2.26
CA LEU A 43 -3.80 18.54 1.92
C LEU A 43 -4.70 19.18 2.99
N ILE A 44 -4.28 19.09 4.26
CA ILE A 44 -4.97 19.66 5.43
C ILE A 44 -4.11 20.70 6.15
N SER A 45 -4.75 21.51 7.01
CA SER A 45 -4.04 22.52 7.79
C SER A 45 -3.01 21.90 8.74
N LYS A 46 -1.73 22.29 8.57
CA LYS A 46 -0.62 21.86 9.40
C LYS A 46 -0.81 22.30 10.85
N ASP A 47 -1.23 23.53 11.09
CA ASP A 47 -1.45 24.04 12.44
C ASP A 47 -2.50 23.23 13.20
N LYS A 48 -3.62 22.90 12.56
CA LYS A 48 -4.67 22.11 13.20
C LYS A 48 -4.22 20.69 13.54
N ILE A 49 -3.47 20.01 12.64
CA ILE A 49 -2.97 18.66 12.94
C ILE A 49 -1.89 18.69 14.04
N GLU A 50 -1.02 19.68 14.04
CA GLU A 50 -0.01 19.85 15.10
C GLU A 50 -0.65 20.12 16.46
N ILE A 51 -1.71 20.95 16.53
CA ILE A 51 -2.51 21.15 17.73
C ILE A 51 -3.11 19.83 18.19
N SER A 52 -3.76 19.10 17.29
CA SER A 52 -4.37 17.78 17.59
C SER A 52 -3.34 16.80 18.17
N CYS A 53 -2.17 16.67 17.54
CA CYS A 53 -1.06 15.83 18.02
C CYS A 53 -0.58 16.25 19.41
N SER A 54 -0.54 17.57 19.69
CA SER A 54 -0.02 18.10 20.96
C SER A 54 -0.87 17.73 22.16
N ILE A 55 -2.20 17.69 21.97
CA ILE A 55 -3.14 17.53 23.09
C ILE A 55 -3.86 16.19 23.13
N CYS A 56 -3.73 15.33 22.09
CA CYS A 56 -4.50 14.09 21.98
C CYS A 56 -4.24 13.04 23.07
N LYS A 57 -3.16 13.17 23.84
CA LYS A 57 -2.81 12.27 24.94
C LYS A 57 -2.99 12.89 26.33
N THR A 58 -3.51 14.12 26.43
CA THR A 58 -3.68 14.80 27.72
C THR A 58 -4.84 14.22 28.55
N ASP A 59 -5.79 13.55 27.94
CA ASP A 59 -6.88 12.86 28.63
C ASP A 59 -6.40 11.67 29.48
N LEU A 60 -5.24 11.09 29.17
CA LEU A 60 -4.60 10.06 29.98
C LEU A 60 -4.27 10.53 31.41
N LEU A 61 -4.21 11.84 31.63
CA LEU A 61 -3.97 12.45 32.94
C LEU A 61 -5.27 12.64 33.76
N SER A 62 -6.42 12.29 33.21
CA SER A 62 -7.69 12.45 33.89
C SER A 62 -8.07 11.20 34.69
N ASP A 63 -8.69 11.40 35.85
CA ASP A 63 -9.20 10.30 36.69
C ASP A 63 -10.19 9.42 35.93
N ILE A 64 -11.01 10.03 35.04
CA ILE A 64 -11.99 9.30 34.22
C ILE A 64 -11.31 8.26 33.33
N VAL A 65 -10.23 8.64 32.63
CA VAL A 65 -9.51 7.70 31.77
C VAL A 65 -8.69 6.71 32.59
N GLY A 66 -8.27 7.12 33.80
CA GLY A 66 -7.62 6.23 34.77
C GLY A 66 -8.54 5.10 35.24
N GLU A 67 -9.83 5.40 35.50
CA GLU A 67 -10.84 4.44 35.91
C GLU A 67 -11.44 3.67 34.71
N PHE A 68 -11.62 4.34 33.56
CA PHE A 68 -12.24 3.81 32.34
C PHE A 68 -11.29 3.98 31.15
N PRO A 69 -10.26 3.11 31.01
CA PRO A 69 -9.26 3.22 29.94
C PRO A 69 -9.84 3.15 28.51
N GLU A 70 -11.01 2.54 28.33
CA GLU A 70 -11.72 2.49 27.06
C GLU A 70 -12.22 3.85 26.57
N LEU A 71 -12.30 4.85 27.46
CA LEU A 71 -12.71 6.21 27.14
C LEU A 71 -11.54 7.09 26.64
N GLN A 72 -10.32 6.56 26.59
CA GLN A 72 -9.17 7.31 26.06
C GLN A 72 -9.43 7.77 24.61
N GLY A 73 -9.04 8.99 24.30
CA GLY A 73 -9.35 9.65 23.04
C GLY A 73 -10.75 10.26 23.01
N VAL A 74 -11.78 9.50 23.39
CA VAL A 74 -13.15 9.99 23.43
C VAL A 74 -13.27 11.16 24.42
N MET A 75 -12.75 11.00 25.64
CA MET A 75 -12.72 12.07 26.65
C MET A 75 -11.83 13.24 26.22
N GLY A 76 -10.69 12.97 25.58
CA GLY A 76 -9.84 13.99 24.99
C GLY A 76 -10.58 14.89 24.00
N GLY A 77 -11.39 14.29 23.12
CA GLY A 77 -12.26 15.02 22.19
C GLY A 77 -13.28 15.90 22.90
N TYR A 78 -13.97 15.38 23.91
CA TYR A 78 -14.93 16.17 24.71
C TYR A 78 -14.26 17.30 25.50
N PHE A 79 -13.05 17.07 26.04
CA PHE A 79 -12.30 18.12 26.71
C PHE A 79 -11.87 19.23 25.74
N ALA A 80 -11.44 18.87 24.53
CA ALA A 80 -11.09 19.82 23.50
C ALA A 80 -12.31 20.65 23.07
N GLU A 81 -13.44 20.01 22.81
CA GLU A 81 -14.70 20.69 22.45
C GLU A 81 -15.16 21.64 23.55
N SER A 82 -15.11 21.21 24.82
CA SER A 82 -15.52 22.04 25.97
C SER A 82 -14.63 23.27 26.20
N GLN A 83 -13.39 23.27 25.66
CA GLN A 83 -12.46 24.39 25.73
C GLN A 83 -12.46 25.24 24.45
N GLY A 84 -13.40 25.01 23.52
CA GLY A 84 -13.56 25.81 22.33
C GLY A 84 -12.56 25.53 21.20
N PHE A 85 -11.90 24.36 21.22
CA PHE A 85 -11.09 23.96 20.09
C PHE A 85 -11.96 23.73 18.83
N ASP A 86 -11.33 23.88 17.68
CA ASP A 86 -11.96 23.62 16.39
C ASP A 86 -12.62 22.23 16.36
N LYS A 87 -13.76 22.12 15.69
CA LYS A 87 -14.54 20.86 15.60
C LYS A 87 -13.74 19.73 14.96
N ASP A 88 -12.92 20.03 13.94
CA ASP A 88 -12.09 19.04 13.28
C ASP A 88 -10.99 18.55 14.23
N VAL A 89 -10.39 19.43 15.03
CA VAL A 89 -9.40 19.09 16.07
C VAL A 89 -10.01 18.19 17.14
N SER A 90 -11.17 18.57 17.67
CA SER A 90 -11.87 17.81 18.71
C SER A 90 -12.30 16.43 18.22
N LEU A 91 -12.82 16.34 16.98
CA LEU A 91 -13.19 15.07 16.36
C LEU A 91 -11.96 14.20 16.09
N ALA A 92 -10.88 14.78 15.58
CA ALA A 92 -9.64 14.04 15.34
C ALA A 92 -9.11 13.38 16.62
N ILE A 93 -9.11 14.13 17.73
CA ILE A 93 -8.71 13.61 19.04
C ILE A 93 -9.64 12.47 19.49
N LYS A 94 -10.94 12.61 19.29
CA LYS A 94 -11.93 11.59 19.66
C LYS A 94 -11.74 10.28 18.90
N GLU A 95 -11.32 10.36 17.63
CA GLU A 95 -11.27 9.22 16.71
C GLU A 95 -9.86 8.64 16.49
N HIS A 96 -8.79 9.23 17.07
CA HIS A 96 -7.42 8.88 16.69
C HIS A 96 -6.98 7.45 17.04
N TYR A 97 -7.66 6.77 17.95
CA TYR A 97 -7.42 5.35 18.20
C TYR A 97 -8.10 4.42 17.19
N LEU A 98 -9.09 4.93 16.44
CA LEU A 98 -9.77 4.15 15.40
C LEU A 98 -8.90 4.04 14.12
N PRO A 99 -9.04 2.96 13.33
CA PRO A 99 -9.70 1.72 13.72
C PRO A 99 -8.85 0.92 14.71
N ASN A 100 -9.48 0.27 15.66
CA ASN A 100 -8.82 -0.53 16.70
C ASN A 100 -9.15 -2.03 16.62
N SER A 101 -9.99 -2.44 15.67
CA SER A 101 -10.31 -3.84 15.34
C SER A 101 -10.60 -3.95 13.83
N LEU A 102 -10.81 -5.18 13.34
CA LEU A 102 -11.18 -5.41 11.94
C LEU A 102 -12.57 -4.83 11.61
N GLU A 103 -13.48 -4.83 12.57
CA GLU A 103 -14.88 -4.41 12.42
C GLU A 103 -15.12 -2.95 12.82
N SER A 104 -14.15 -2.33 13.51
CA SER A 104 -14.31 -0.95 13.97
C SER A 104 -14.43 0.03 12.82
N LYS A 105 -15.18 1.12 13.04
CA LYS A 105 -15.32 2.20 12.08
C LYS A 105 -13.96 2.82 11.73
N VAL A 106 -13.75 3.15 10.47
CA VAL A 106 -12.58 3.88 10.01
C VAL A 106 -12.91 5.38 9.93
N PRO A 107 -12.08 6.25 10.52
CA PRO A 107 -12.24 7.70 10.36
C PRO A 107 -12.20 8.11 8.89
N THR A 108 -13.17 8.92 8.47
CA THR A 108 -13.27 9.43 7.09
C THR A 108 -12.93 10.90 6.96
N LYS A 109 -12.92 11.64 8.09
CA LYS A 109 -12.52 13.05 8.09
C LYS A 109 -11.01 13.17 7.99
N PRO A 110 -10.46 14.05 7.13
CA PRO A 110 -9.02 14.12 6.87
C PRO A 110 -8.16 14.35 8.11
N PHE A 111 -8.61 15.17 9.08
CA PHE A 111 -7.89 15.39 10.33
C PHE A 111 -7.89 14.15 11.23
N SER A 112 -9.02 13.46 11.35
CA SER A 112 -9.12 12.20 12.11
C SER A 112 -8.24 11.10 11.50
N LEU A 113 -8.25 10.98 10.17
CA LEU A 113 -7.38 10.08 9.43
C LEU A 113 -5.90 10.42 9.68
N GLY A 114 -5.52 11.70 9.55
CA GLY A 114 -4.14 12.16 9.73
C GLY A 114 -3.61 11.88 11.13
N LEU A 115 -4.37 12.22 12.17
CA LEU A 115 -3.97 12.00 13.56
C LEU A 115 -3.88 10.50 13.91
N SER A 116 -4.84 9.69 13.45
CA SER A 116 -4.82 8.25 13.65
C SER A 116 -3.63 7.58 12.95
N LEU A 117 -3.35 7.97 11.71
CA LEU A 117 -2.20 7.47 10.97
C LEU A 117 -0.88 7.84 11.67
N THR A 118 -0.77 9.10 12.13
CA THR A 118 0.39 9.60 12.87
C THR A 118 0.68 8.79 14.13
N ASP A 119 -0.36 8.57 14.96
CA ASP A 119 -0.21 7.83 16.23
C ASP A 119 0.19 6.36 16.00
N LYS A 120 -0.43 5.71 15.01
CA LYS A 120 -0.14 4.32 14.67
C LYS A 120 1.26 4.15 14.08
N LEU A 121 1.71 5.05 13.21
CA LEU A 121 3.06 4.99 12.61
C LEU A 121 4.14 5.25 13.66
N ASP A 122 4.00 6.29 14.51
CA ASP A 122 4.95 6.53 15.60
C ASP A 122 5.05 5.30 16.53
N THR A 123 3.90 4.71 16.88
CA THR A 123 3.85 3.50 17.70
C THR A 123 4.58 2.33 17.05
N LEU A 124 4.27 2.01 15.80
CA LEU A 124 4.87 0.90 15.08
C LEU A 124 6.39 1.06 14.95
N VAL A 125 6.85 2.24 14.51
CA VAL A 125 8.29 2.51 14.37
C VAL A 125 9.00 2.39 15.72
N GLY A 126 8.43 2.94 16.79
CA GLY A 126 9.02 2.88 18.12
C GLY A 126 9.17 1.45 18.65
N PHE A 127 8.09 0.66 18.61
CA PHE A 127 8.14 -0.71 19.13
C PHE A 127 9.05 -1.63 18.29
N PHE A 128 9.08 -1.45 16.96
CA PHE A 128 10.06 -2.16 16.11
C PHE A 128 11.48 -1.71 16.41
N GLY A 129 11.69 -0.41 16.68
CA GLY A 129 12.99 0.16 17.04
C GLY A 129 13.58 -0.40 18.33
N VAL A 130 12.76 -0.70 19.34
CA VAL A 130 13.17 -1.36 20.58
C VAL A 130 13.03 -2.89 20.53
N ASN A 131 12.90 -3.46 19.33
CA ASN A 131 12.81 -4.89 19.06
C ASN A 131 11.64 -5.61 19.79
N GLN A 132 10.53 -4.88 20.02
CA GLN A 132 9.28 -5.42 20.58
C GLN A 132 8.32 -5.83 19.46
N LYS A 133 8.78 -6.72 18.57
CA LYS A 133 7.99 -7.20 17.43
C LYS A 133 6.99 -8.27 17.89
N PRO A 134 5.78 -8.33 17.30
CA PRO A 134 4.84 -9.41 17.58
C PRO A 134 5.42 -10.76 17.12
N THR A 135 5.22 -11.79 17.94
CA THR A 135 5.53 -13.17 17.56
C THR A 135 4.28 -13.90 17.08
N SER A 136 4.38 -15.09 16.51
CA SER A 136 3.21 -15.86 16.03
C SER A 136 2.05 -15.93 17.04
N SER A 137 2.35 -16.06 18.33
CA SER A 137 1.37 -16.26 19.41
C SER A 137 1.15 -15.03 20.29
N LYS A 138 2.03 -14.01 20.30
CA LYS A 138 1.97 -12.89 21.25
C LYS A 138 2.01 -11.55 20.53
N ASP A 139 1.12 -10.65 20.92
CA ASP A 139 1.07 -9.25 20.49
C ASP A 139 0.60 -8.36 21.65
N PRO A 140 1.42 -8.21 22.69
CA PRO A 140 1.02 -7.51 23.92
C PRO A 140 0.76 -6.03 23.70
N PHE A 141 1.30 -5.45 22.63
CA PHE A 141 1.16 -4.02 22.29
C PHE A 141 0.17 -3.76 21.17
N ALA A 142 -0.57 -4.77 20.73
CA ALA A 142 -1.56 -4.68 19.66
C ALA A 142 -1.00 -4.12 18.33
N LEU A 143 0.26 -4.41 18.01
CA LEU A 143 0.93 -3.91 16.81
C LEU A 143 0.29 -4.45 15.52
N ARG A 144 -0.25 -5.68 15.54
CA ARG A 144 -1.03 -6.21 14.41
C ARG A 144 -2.27 -5.37 14.14
N ARG A 145 -2.97 -4.95 15.21
CA ARG A 145 -4.14 -4.07 15.08
C ARG A 145 -3.74 -2.69 14.60
N ALA A 146 -2.64 -2.14 15.11
CA ALA A 146 -2.11 -0.85 14.66
C ALA A 146 -1.75 -0.88 13.17
N ALA A 147 -1.02 -1.90 12.71
CA ALA A 147 -0.63 -2.07 11.31
C ALA A 147 -1.84 -2.29 10.40
N LEU A 148 -2.81 -3.13 10.80
CA LEU A 148 -4.06 -3.29 10.07
C LEU A 148 -4.85 -1.97 10.03
N GLY A 149 -4.80 -1.19 11.12
CA GLY A 149 -5.38 0.15 11.17
C GLY A 149 -4.77 1.10 10.13
N VAL A 150 -3.45 1.10 9.98
CA VAL A 150 -2.75 1.86 8.92
C VAL A 150 -3.26 1.45 7.53
N ILE A 151 -3.31 0.13 7.25
CA ILE A 151 -3.81 -0.40 5.98
C ILE A 151 -5.24 0.07 5.72
N ARG A 152 -6.14 -0.08 6.69
CA ARG A 152 -7.55 0.29 6.57
C ARG A 152 -7.75 1.80 6.39
N LEU A 153 -7.00 2.62 7.12
CA LEU A 153 -7.04 4.09 6.97
C LEU A 153 -6.72 4.50 5.53
N ILE A 154 -5.73 3.89 4.92
CA ILE A 154 -5.31 4.20 3.55
C ILE A 154 -6.31 3.69 2.52
N LEU A 155 -6.69 2.42 2.61
CA LEU A 155 -7.51 1.75 1.59
C LEU A 155 -8.96 2.24 1.61
N GLU A 156 -9.58 2.34 2.79
CA GLU A 156 -10.99 2.72 2.90
C GLU A 156 -11.21 4.22 2.62
N ASN A 157 -10.17 5.04 2.79
CA ASN A 157 -10.18 6.45 2.37
C ASN A 157 -9.57 6.68 0.96
N LYS A 158 -9.16 5.63 0.26
CA LYS A 158 -8.60 5.68 -1.10
C LYS A 158 -7.43 6.67 -1.23
N LYS A 159 -6.53 6.69 -0.24
CA LYS A 159 -5.40 7.62 -0.21
C LYS A 159 -4.14 6.99 -0.81
N ASN A 160 -3.38 7.79 -1.57
CA ASN A 160 -2.06 7.42 -2.06
C ASN A 160 -1.01 8.01 -1.13
N ILE A 161 -0.59 7.23 -0.13
CA ILE A 161 0.36 7.65 0.90
C ILE A 161 1.63 6.81 0.78
N ARG A 162 2.78 7.48 0.70
CA ARG A 162 4.09 6.84 0.63
C ARG A 162 4.56 6.42 2.02
N ILE A 163 4.08 5.26 2.47
CA ILE A 163 4.30 4.78 3.85
C ILE A 163 5.79 4.64 4.18
N LYS A 164 6.60 4.16 3.24
CA LYS A 164 8.04 3.98 3.45
C LYS A 164 8.73 5.31 3.78
N ASP A 165 8.31 6.40 3.13
CA ASP A 165 8.86 7.73 3.37
C ASP A 165 8.46 8.22 4.77
N LEU A 166 7.22 7.96 5.20
CA LEU A 166 6.76 8.30 6.55
C LEU A 166 7.46 7.47 7.63
N ILE A 167 7.73 6.19 7.39
CA ILE A 167 8.52 5.34 8.29
C ILE A 167 9.93 5.91 8.44
N ASN A 168 10.59 6.26 7.33
CA ASN A 168 11.92 6.85 7.34
C ASN A 168 11.94 8.16 8.11
N TYR A 169 10.96 9.03 7.87
CA TYR A 169 10.86 10.29 8.60
C TYR A 169 10.63 10.05 10.11
N SER A 170 9.77 9.10 10.47
CA SER A 170 9.56 8.74 11.89
C SER A 170 10.86 8.23 12.54
N LEU A 171 11.67 7.42 11.84
CA LEU A 171 12.97 6.96 12.32
C LEU A 171 13.94 8.14 12.57
N LEU A 172 13.96 9.13 11.69
CA LEU A 172 14.74 10.37 11.90
C LEU A 172 14.29 11.12 13.16
N LEU A 173 12.98 11.19 13.42
CA LEU A 173 12.46 11.83 14.64
C LEU A 173 12.88 11.11 15.93
N TYR A 174 12.93 9.79 15.91
CA TYR A 174 13.50 9.03 17.03
C TYR A 174 14.99 9.30 17.19
N GLN A 175 15.74 9.38 16.09
CA GLN A 175 17.17 9.70 16.12
C GLN A 175 17.44 11.12 16.67
N GLU A 176 16.61 12.11 16.33
CA GLU A 176 16.67 13.47 16.90
C GLU A 176 16.48 13.48 18.43
N GLN A 177 15.74 12.52 18.96
CA GLN A 177 15.56 12.31 20.40
C GLN A 177 16.62 11.38 21.01
N ASN A 178 17.73 11.14 20.29
CA ASN A 178 18.87 10.31 20.70
C ASN A 178 18.58 8.80 20.84
N TYR A 179 17.51 8.28 20.24
CA TYR A 179 17.32 6.85 20.15
C TYR A 179 18.22 6.25 19.06
N LYS A 180 18.89 5.14 19.39
CA LYS A 180 19.80 4.44 18.48
C LYS A 180 19.13 3.18 17.95
N PHE A 181 18.35 3.30 16.89
CA PHE A 181 17.75 2.18 16.19
C PHE A 181 18.64 1.74 15.03
N ASP A 182 18.60 0.45 14.67
CA ASP A 182 19.06 0.01 13.35
C ASP A 182 17.96 0.38 12.32
N ASN A 183 18.08 1.58 11.76
CA ASN A 183 17.06 2.13 10.87
C ASN A 183 16.78 1.24 9.67
N ALA A 184 17.81 0.58 9.10
CA ALA A 184 17.66 -0.30 7.95
C ALA A 184 16.88 -1.56 8.32
N SER A 185 17.22 -2.18 9.45
CA SER A 185 16.50 -3.35 9.96
C SER A 185 15.05 -3.00 10.30
N VAL A 186 14.82 -1.90 11.03
CA VAL A 186 13.45 -1.47 11.40
C VAL A 186 12.60 -1.20 10.18
N GLN A 187 13.14 -0.49 9.16
CA GLN A 187 12.43 -0.19 7.93
C GLN A 187 12.03 -1.47 7.20
N ASN A 188 12.95 -2.44 7.05
CA ASN A 188 12.69 -3.69 6.36
C ASN A 188 11.66 -4.53 7.10
N ASP A 189 11.86 -4.75 8.39
CA ASP A 189 10.95 -5.56 9.21
C ASP A 189 9.53 -5.00 9.28
N LEU A 190 9.42 -3.67 9.44
CA LEU A 190 8.12 -3.00 9.48
C LEU A 190 7.45 -3.01 8.09
N SER A 191 8.23 -2.89 7.02
CA SER A 191 7.73 -3.02 5.65
C SER A 191 7.15 -4.40 5.39
N GLU A 192 7.86 -5.45 5.76
CA GLU A 192 7.39 -6.84 5.63
C GLU A 192 6.16 -7.08 6.50
N PHE A 193 6.16 -6.58 7.72
CA PHE A 193 5.02 -6.70 8.63
C PHE A 193 3.75 -6.02 8.08
N LEU A 194 3.88 -4.83 7.48
CA LEU A 194 2.76 -4.13 6.84
C LEU A 194 2.26 -4.88 5.60
N LEU A 195 3.17 -5.44 4.77
CA LEU A 195 2.78 -6.27 3.63
C LEU A 195 2.03 -7.54 4.06
N GLU A 196 2.43 -8.18 5.16
CA GLU A 196 1.68 -9.31 5.71
C GLU A 196 0.27 -8.90 6.18
N ARG A 197 0.10 -7.70 6.75
CA ARG A 197 -1.21 -7.19 7.15
C ARG A 197 -2.06 -6.82 5.94
N LEU A 198 -1.45 -6.26 4.89
CA LEU A 198 -2.12 -6.04 3.61
C LEU A 198 -2.61 -7.36 3.01
N LYS A 199 -1.76 -8.39 3.00
CA LYS A 199 -2.12 -9.74 2.55
C LYS A 199 -3.31 -10.31 3.33
N TYR A 200 -3.33 -10.12 4.65
CA TYR A 200 -4.44 -10.52 5.51
C TYR A 200 -5.74 -9.78 5.12
N TYR A 201 -5.68 -8.46 4.96
CA TYR A 201 -6.82 -7.64 4.54
C TYR A 201 -7.35 -8.04 3.15
N MET A 202 -6.45 -8.31 2.20
CA MET A 202 -6.84 -8.74 0.86
C MET A 202 -7.55 -10.10 0.88
N LYS A 203 -7.11 -11.04 1.73
CA LYS A 203 -7.79 -12.32 1.94
C LYS A 203 -9.20 -12.14 2.53
N ASP A 204 -9.35 -11.24 3.50
CA ASP A 204 -10.66 -10.88 4.07
C ASP A 204 -11.62 -10.33 3.02
N LYS A 205 -11.09 -9.61 2.01
CA LYS A 205 -11.85 -9.14 0.84
C LYS A 205 -12.04 -10.19 -0.26
N ALA A 206 -11.83 -11.47 0.04
CA ALA A 206 -11.99 -12.61 -0.88
C ALA A 206 -11.17 -12.49 -2.18
N ILE A 207 -9.99 -11.84 -2.13
CA ILE A 207 -9.05 -11.85 -3.25
C ILE A 207 -8.30 -13.18 -3.26
N ARG A 208 -8.19 -13.81 -4.43
CA ARG A 208 -7.51 -15.09 -4.61
C ARG A 208 -6.05 -15.06 -4.16
N PRO A 209 -5.54 -16.12 -3.51
CA PRO A 209 -4.17 -16.15 -2.96
C PRO A 209 -3.08 -15.96 -4.02
N ASP A 210 -3.25 -16.48 -5.21
CA ASP A 210 -2.32 -16.33 -6.33
C ASP A 210 -2.23 -14.88 -6.82
N ILE A 211 -3.37 -14.17 -6.91
CA ILE A 211 -3.41 -12.74 -7.24
C ILE A 211 -2.71 -11.91 -6.15
N ILE A 212 -2.95 -12.24 -4.89
CA ILE A 212 -2.26 -11.57 -3.77
C ILE A 212 -0.75 -11.75 -3.90
N ASN A 213 -0.29 -12.98 -4.14
CA ASN A 213 1.14 -13.27 -4.29
C ASN A 213 1.75 -12.59 -5.53
N ALA A 214 0.99 -12.52 -6.62
CA ALA A 214 1.39 -11.84 -7.84
C ALA A 214 1.58 -10.32 -7.64
N SER A 215 0.68 -9.69 -6.86
CA SER A 215 0.69 -8.25 -6.62
C SER A 215 1.76 -7.78 -5.63
N LEU A 216 2.13 -8.64 -4.68
CA LEU A 216 3.11 -8.33 -3.63
C LEU A 216 4.56 -8.69 -4.01
N ASN A 217 4.79 -9.13 -5.25
CA ASN A 217 6.11 -9.61 -5.69
C ASN A 217 7.23 -8.57 -5.54
N ASN A 218 6.94 -7.31 -5.78
CA ASN A 218 7.93 -6.22 -5.74
C ASN A 218 8.19 -5.66 -4.34
N LYS A 219 7.54 -6.19 -3.29
CA LYS A 219 7.68 -5.78 -1.88
C LYS A 219 7.65 -4.25 -1.64
N ASN A 220 7.07 -3.48 -2.55
CA ASN A 220 7.02 -2.02 -2.45
C ASN A 220 5.76 -1.59 -1.70
N ILE A 221 5.93 -1.13 -0.45
CA ILE A 221 4.82 -0.64 0.38
C ILE A 221 4.45 0.83 0.11
N ASN A 222 5.14 1.52 -0.79
CA ASN A 222 4.85 2.93 -1.05
C ASN A 222 3.51 3.15 -1.74
N ASN A 223 2.91 2.10 -2.28
CA ASN A 223 1.65 2.24 -3.00
C ASN A 223 0.65 1.13 -2.65
N ILE A 224 0.33 1.03 -1.36
CA ILE A 224 -0.61 0.02 -0.85
C ILE A 224 -1.98 0.11 -1.54
N ASN A 225 -2.46 1.33 -1.78
CA ASN A 225 -3.75 1.55 -2.43
C ASN A 225 -3.73 1.04 -3.88
N GLU A 226 -2.68 1.32 -4.64
CA GLU A 226 -2.53 0.81 -6.00
C GLU A 226 -2.47 -0.72 -6.04
N ILE A 227 -1.64 -1.32 -5.17
CA ILE A 227 -1.53 -2.79 -5.06
C ILE A 227 -2.90 -3.41 -4.82
N PHE A 228 -3.64 -2.88 -3.84
CA PHE A 228 -4.97 -3.40 -3.52
C PHE A 228 -5.94 -3.26 -4.69
N ARG A 229 -6.00 -2.09 -5.33
CA ARG A 229 -6.93 -1.80 -6.44
C ARG A 229 -6.64 -2.68 -7.65
N LYS A 230 -5.36 -2.81 -8.05
CA LYS A 230 -4.94 -3.73 -9.12
C LYS A 230 -5.40 -5.16 -8.85
N SER A 231 -5.15 -5.63 -7.64
CA SER A 231 -5.52 -6.99 -7.23
C SER A 231 -7.03 -7.20 -7.21
N PHE A 232 -7.77 -6.24 -6.68
CA PHE A 232 -9.22 -6.29 -6.57
C PHE A 232 -9.90 -6.27 -7.95
N ALA A 233 -9.42 -5.40 -8.85
CA ALA A 233 -9.92 -5.33 -10.22
C ALA A 233 -9.63 -6.64 -10.99
N LEU A 234 -8.41 -7.17 -10.89
CA LEU A 234 -8.06 -8.44 -11.53
C LEU A 234 -8.90 -9.59 -10.97
N ASN A 235 -9.12 -9.63 -9.64
CA ASN A 235 -9.93 -10.68 -9.00
C ASN A 235 -11.37 -10.72 -9.52
N LYS A 236 -11.96 -9.58 -9.91
CA LYS A 236 -13.31 -9.51 -10.49
C LYS A 236 -13.38 -10.13 -11.89
N ILE A 237 -12.29 -10.17 -12.63
CA ILE A 237 -12.27 -10.54 -14.04
C ILE A 237 -11.67 -11.92 -14.26
N ILE A 238 -10.76 -12.35 -13.39
CA ILE A 238 -9.95 -13.56 -13.59
C ILE A 238 -10.78 -14.85 -13.76
N ASN A 239 -11.96 -14.89 -13.17
CA ASN A 239 -12.87 -16.03 -13.26
C ASN A 239 -13.85 -15.90 -14.44
N LYS A 240 -13.81 -14.80 -15.20
CA LYS A 240 -14.59 -14.66 -16.42
C LYS A 240 -13.83 -15.26 -17.60
N GLU A 241 -14.53 -15.72 -18.62
CA GLU A 241 -13.94 -16.30 -19.83
C GLU A 241 -12.78 -15.47 -20.39
N SER A 242 -12.96 -14.15 -20.48
CA SER A 242 -11.93 -13.22 -20.95
C SER A 242 -10.67 -13.20 -20.09
N GLY A 243 -10.79 -13.38 -18.78
CA GLY A 243 -9.65 -13.42 -17.85
C GLY A 243 -8.87 -14.71 -17.99
N ILE A 244 -9.56 -15.85 -18.10
CA ILE A 244 -8.96 -17.17 -18.33
C ILE A 244 -8.15 -17.18 -19.63
N ASP A 245 -8.72 -16.64 -20.70
CA ASP A 245 -8.07 -16.56 -22.00
C ASP A 245 -6.80 -15.71 -22.01
N ILE A 246 -6.84 -14.58 -21.31
CA ILE A 246 -5.67 -13.70 -21.18
C ILE A 246 -4.55 -14.42 -20.43
N ILE A 247 -4.85 -15.10 -19.32
CA ILE A 247 -3.86 -15.84 -18.55
C ILE A 247 -3.26 -16.98 -19.40
N SER A 248 -4.09 -17.72 -20.12
CA SER A 248 -3.62 -18.81 -20.98
C SER A 248 -2.72 -18.28 -22.09
N SER A 249 -3.07 -17.16 -22.70
CA SER A 249 -2.27 -16.49 -23.73
C SER A 249 -0.94 -15.99 -23.20
N TYR A 250 -0.95 -15.37 -22.00
CA TYR A 250 0.28 -14.94 -21.34
C TYR A 250 1.20 -16.13 -21.04
N LYS A 251 0.66 -17.21 -20.46
CA LYS A 251 1.44 -18.41 -20.15
C LYS A 251 2.03 -19.06 -21.41
N ARG A 252 1.25 -19.12 -22.50
CA ARG A 252 1.71 -19.61 -23.78
C ARG A 252 2.89 -18.79 -24.30
N ALA A 253 2.78 -17.45 -24.28
CA ALA A 253 3.85 -16.55 -24.69
C ALA A 253 5.11 -16.72 -23.82
N SER A 254 4.94 -16.72 -22.50
CA SER A 254 6.05 -16.89 -21.54
C SER A 254 6.78 -18.21 -21.72
N ASN A 255 6.03 -19.32 -21.89
CA ASN A 255 6.64 -20.63 -22.12
C ASN A 255 7.42 -20.72 -23.43
N ILE A 256 6.92 -20.09 -24.50
CA ILE A 256 7.65 -20.05 -25.79
C ILE A 256 8.97 -19.29 -25.60
N ILE A 257 8.95 -18.13 -24.96
CA ILE A 257 10.14 -17.32 -24.70
C ILE A 257 11.12 -18.10 -23.82
N GLU A 258 10.66 -18.67 -22.71
CA GLU A 258 11.53 -19.42 -21.78
C GLU A 258 12.20 -20.64 -22.44
N ASN A 259 11.51 -21.37 -23.27
CA ASN A 259 12.05 -22.53 -23.99
C ASN A 259 13.12 -22.08 -24.99
N GLU A 260 12.84 -21.07 -25.77
CA GLU A 260 13.81 -20.54 -26.74
C GLU A 260 15.08 -19.94 -26.08
N LEU A 261 14.93 -19.26 -24.94
CA LEU A 261 16.08 -18.71 -24.20
C LEU A 261 16.93 -19.80 -23.52
N LYS A 262 16.32 -20.95 -23.16
CA LYS A 262 17.08 -22.09 -22.61
C LYS A 262 17.91 -22.80 -23.66
N ASP A 263 17.34 -22.97 -24.85
CA ASP A 263 17.98 -23.72 -25.94
C ASP A 263 18.97 -22.87 -26.74
N ASN A 264 18.71 -21.58 -26.85
CA ASN A 264 19.50 -20.62 -27.60
C ASN A 264 19.89 -19.46 -26.67
N LYS A 265 21.17 -19.12 -26.56
CA LYS A 265 21.66 -17.93 -25.85
C LYS A 265 21.32 -16.64 -26.63
N LEU A 266 20.03 -16.41 -26.88
CA LEU A 266 19.53 -15.26 -27.62
C LEU A 266 19.34 -14.08 -26.66
N GLU A 267 19.94 -12.96 -26.98
CA GLU A 267 19.61 -11.68 -26.35
C GLU A 267 18.47 -11.03 -27.11
N LEU A 268 17.31 -10.88 -26.45
CA LEU A 268 16.12 -10.23 -27.01
C LEU A 268 16.16 -8.73 -26.72
N ALA A 269 15.85 -7.92 -27.73
CA ALA A 269 15.66 -6.49 -27.55
C ALA A 269 14.35 -6.18 -26.80
N ASP A 270 14.25 -4.97 -26.25
CA ASP A 270 13.06 -4.52 -25.53
C ASP A 270 11.84 -4.29 -26.42
N THR A 271 12.06 -4.15 -27.72
CA THR A 271 11.01 -3.87 -28.71
C THR A 271 11.26 -4.63 -30.01
N ALA A 272 10.20 -5.21 -30.56
CA ALA A 272 10.22 -5.79 -31.90
C ALA A 272 10.31 -4.69 -32.97
N ASP A 273 10.99 -5.00 -34.08
CA ASP A 273 11.11 -4.11 -35.25
C ASP A 273 9.93 -4.30 -36.22
N PRO A 274 9.07 -3.28 -36.40
CA PRO A 274 7.95 -3.36 -37.34
C PRO A 274 8.36 -3.58 -38.80
N GLY A 275 9.60 -3.22 -39.16
CA GLY A 275 10.14 -3.39 -40.53
C GLY A 275 10.37 -4.87 -40.91
N ILE A 276 10.45 -5.76 -39.91
CA ILE A 276 10.68 -7.19 -40.10
C ILE A 276 9.37 -7.97 -40.20
N PHE A 277 8.22 -7.38 -39.82
CA PHE A 277 6.93 -8.07 -39.85
C PHE A 277 6.54 -8.54 -41.26
N LYS A 278 6.19 -9.81 -41.39
CA LYS A 278 5.82 -10.46 -42.67
C LYS A 278 4.32 -10.44 -42.96
N ASN A 279 3.49 -10.23 -41.95
CA ASN A 279 2.04 -10.32 -42.11
C ASN A 279 1.30 -9.36 -41.16
N ASP A 280 0.01 -9.25 -41.37
CA ASP A 280 -0.83 -8.32 -40.60
C ASP A 280 -1.12 -8.78 -39.16
N PHE A 281 -0.98 -10.08 -38.86
CA PHE A 281 -1.17 -10.59 -37.49
C PHE A 281 -0.08 -10.05 -36.56
N GLU A 282 1.19 -9.99 -37.01
CA GLU A 282 2.29 -9.39 -36.28
C GLU A 282 2.08 -7.89 -36.06
N LYS A 283 1.69 -7.16 -37.12
CA LYS A 283 1.41 -5.71 -37.06
C LYS A 283 0.26 -5.39 -36.10
N ASN A 284 -0.83 -6.18 -36.16
CA ASN A 284 -2.00 -5.98 -35.33
C ASN A 284 -1.68 -6.24 -33.84
N LEU A 285 -0.93 -7.30 -33.54
CA LEU A 285 -0.48 -7.59 -32.18
C LEU A 285 0.41 -6.47 -31.65
N PHE A 286 1.39 -6.03 -32.42
CA PHE A 286 2.29 -4.92 -32.05
C PHE A 286 1.51 -3.62 -31.75
N LYS A 287 0.56 -3.25 -32.62
CA LYS A 287 -0.30 -2.09 -32.40
C LYS A 287 -1.10 -2.22 -31.11
N LYS A 288 -1.68 -3.41 -30.87
CA LYS A 288 -2.49 -3.68 -29.69
C LYS A 288 -1.65 -3.63 -28.40
N ILE A 289 -0.45 -4.17 -28.40
CA ILE A 289 0.49 -4.08 -27.27
C ILE A 289 0.78 -2.60 -26.93
N LYS A 290 1.05 -1.76 -27.94
CA LYS A 290 1.27 -0.32 -27.72
C LYS A 290 0.05 0.40 -27.17
N GLU A 291 -1.14 0.04 -27.60
CA GLU A 291 -2.39 0.55 -27.02
C GLU A 291 -2.53 0.14 -25.55
N LEU A 292 -2.37 -1.13 -25.24
CA LEU A 292 -2.45 -1.66 -23.87
C LEU A 292 -1.41 -0.99 -22.94
N LYS A 293 -0.17 -0.81 -23.43
CA LYS A 293 0.88 -0.15 -22.66
C LYS A 293 0.47 1.27 -22.22
N LYS A 294 -0.22 2.03 -23.07
CA LYS A 294 -0.73 3.37 -22.73
C LYS A 294 -1.76 3.32 -21.61
N TYR A 295 -2.64 2.33 -21.61
CA TYR A 295 -3.63 2.15 -20.54
C TYR A 295 -2.97 1.77 -19.22
N PHE A 296 -1.96 0.90 -19.23
CA PHE A 296 -1.24 0.49 -18.02
C PHE A 296 -0.35 1.56 -17.40
N THR A 297 0.10 2.55 -18.18
CA THR A 297 0.93 3.66 -17.68
C THR A 297 0.13 4.84 -17.12
N ASN A 298 -1.15 4.98 -17.50
CA ASN A 298 -2.00 6.14 -17.13
C ASN A 298 -3.04 5.79 -16.06
N ILE A 299 -2.77 4.83 -15.20
CA ILE A 299 -3.74 4.34 -14.22
C ILE A 299 -3.65 5.17 -12.92
N ASP A 300 -4.21 6.38 -12.92
CA ASP A 300 -4.23 7.23 -11.72
C ASP A 300 -5.56 7.16 -10.93
N ASN A 301 -6.65 6.61 -11.50
CA ASN A 301 -8.00 6.61 -10.91
C ASN A 301 -8.67 5.23 -10.87
N ASP A 302 -9.63 5.02 -9.93
CA ASP A 302 -10.40 3.77 -9.75
C ASP A 302 -11.10 3.28 -11.03
N GLU A 303 -11.70 4.19 -11.78
CA GLU A 303 -12.38 3.89 -13.04
C GLU A 303 -11.44 3.34 -14.12
N ASN A 304 -10.16 3.71 -14.06
CA ASN A 304 -9.15 3.30 -15.04
C ASN A 304 -8.71 1.84 -14.88
N TYR A 305 -8.77 1.25 -13.66
CA TYR A 305 -8.39 -0.16 -13.49
C TYR A 305 -9.39 -1.12 -14.14
N GLU A 306 -10.68 -0.89 -13.94
CA GLU A 306 -11.72 -1.74 -14.58
C GLU A 306 -11.73 -1.52 -16.09
N THR A 307 -11.62 -0.28 -16.56
CA THR A 307 -11.52 0.06 -17.98
C THR A 307 -10.28 -0.55 -18.63
N THR A 308 -9.14 -0.54 -17.95
CA THR A 308 -7.89 -1.18 -18.44
C THR A 308 -8.10 -2.67 -18.64
N LEU A 309 -8.73 -3.33 -17.68
CA LEU A 309 -9.01 -4.77 -17.78
C LEU A 309 -10.08 -5.08 -18.84
N ASP A 310 -11.05 -4.21 -19.09
CA ASP A 310 -11.99 -4.34 -20.19
C ASP A 310 -11.30 -4.17 -21.56
N ASN A 311 -10.30 -3.31 -21.66
CA ASN A 311 -9.45 -3.19 -22.84
C ASN A 311 -8.62 -4.46 -23.11
N LEU A 312 -8.29 -5.25 -22.08
CA LEU A 312 -7.67 -6.56 -22.26
C LEU A 312 -8.60 -7.54 -23.00
N LYS A 313 -9.92 -7.48 -22.80
CA LYS A 313 -10.88 -8.30 -23.54
C LYS A 313 -10.79 -8.06 -25.05
N THR A 314 -10.56 -6.82 -25.46
CA THR A 314 -10.39 -6.46 -26.88
C THR A 314 -9.08 -6.95 -27.47
N ALA A 315 -8.10 -7.33 -26.65
CA ALA A 315 -6.86 -7.93 -27.10
C ALA A 315 -6.99 -9.44 -27.41
N LYS A 316 -7.96 -10.15 -26.79
CA LYS A 316 -8.18 -11.59 -26.97
C LYS A 316 -8.18 -12.00 -28.45
N PRO A 317 -9.07 -11.50 -29.33
CA PRO A 317 -9.13 -11.96 -30.72
C PRO A 317 -7.85 -11.72 -31.48
N ILE A 318 -7.12 -10.65 -31.19
CA ILE A 318 -5.86 -10.32 -31.86
C ILE A 318 -4.73 -11.27 -31.44
N ILE A 319 -4.68 -11.61 -30.13
CA ILE A 319 -3.69 -12.52 -29.59
C ILE A 319 -3.93 -13.95 -30.11
N PHE A 320 -5.18 -14.39 -30.12
CA PHE A 320 -5.56 -15.71 -30.66
C PHE A 320 -5.25 -15.79 -32.15
N ALA A 321 -5.62 -14.77 -32.94
CA ALA A 321 -5.32 -14.73 -34.37
C ALA A 321 -3.80 -14.80 -34.64
N PHE A 322 -2.99 -14.17 -33.80
CA PHE A 322 -1.52 -14.29 -33.91
C PHE A 322 -1.08 -15.75 -33.66
N PHE A 323 -1.48 -16.36 -32.55
CA PHE A 323 -1.05 -17.72 -32.22
C PHE A 323 -1.59 -18.81 -33.16
N ASP A 324 -2.72 -18.59 -33.79
CA ASP A 324 -3.33 -19.54 -34.71
C ASP A 324 -2.72 -19.48 -36.13
N ASN A 325 -2.17 -18.31 -36.51
CA ASN A 325 -1.69 -18.11 -37.88
C ASN A 325 -0.15 -17.95 -37.96
N ILE A 326 0.56 -17.80 -36.81
CA ILE A 326 1.99 -17.54 -36.77
C ILE A 326 2.73 -18.66 -36.06
N ILE A 327 3.67 -19.27 -36.75
CA ILE A 327 4.68 -20.16 -36.17
C ILE A 327 5.81 -19.27 -35.66
N VAL A 328 5.94 -19.13 -34.34
CA VAL A 328 6.97 -18.27 -33.73
C VAL A 328 8.37 -18.76 -34.08
N ASN A 329 8.59 -20.08 -34.03
CA ASN A 329 9.83 -20.75 -34.39
C ASN A 329 10.01 -20.82 -35.90
N ASP A 330 10.27 -19.68 -36.53
CA ASP A 330 10.58 -19.58 -37.96
C ASP A 330 11.99 -20.11 -38.24
N ASN A 331 12.20 -20.66 -39.45
CA ASN A 331 13.52 -21.09 -39.90
C ASN A 331 14.49 -19.90 -40.10
N ASP A 332 13.95 -18.73 -40.40
CA ASP A 332 14.73 -17.47 -40.50
C ASP A 332 14.96 -16.93 -39.08
N GLU A 333 16.21 -16.90 -38.64
CA GLU A 333 16.61 -16.46 -37.32
C GLU A 333 16.19 -15.02 -36.98
N ILE A 334 16.22 -14.12 -37.98
CA ILE A 334 15.85 -12.72 -37.83
C ILE A 334 14.36 -12.61 -37.56
N ILE A 335 13.54 -13.33 -38.31
CA ILE A 335 12.09 -13.37 -38.17
C ILE A 335 11.74 -14.00 -36.82
N ARG A 336 12.36 -15.14 -36.48
CA ARG A 336 12.16 -15.84 -35.21
C ARG A 336 12.46 -14.93 -34.02
N LYS A 337 13.63 -14.28 -34.02
CA LYS A 337 14.03 -13.34 -32.98
C LYS A 337 13.03 -12.21 -32.81
N ASN A 338 12.60 -11.58 -33.89
CA ASN A 338 11.65 -10.47 -33.89
C ASN A 338 10.25 -10.90 -33.34
N ARG A 339 9.82 -12.12 -33.64
CA ARG A 339 8.57 -12.69 -33.07
C ARG A 339 8.68 -12.95 -31.56
N LEU A 340 9.84 -13.42 -31.10
CA LEU A 340 10.11 -13.58 -29.67
C LEU A 340 10.13 -12.23 -28.95
N GLU A 341 10.73 -11.21 -29.55
CA GLU A 341 10.72 -9.83 -29.03
C GLU A 341 9.28 -9.26 -28.93
N LEU A 342 8.42 -9.56 -29.94
CA LEU A 342 7.01 -9.18 -29.92
C LEU A 342 6.25 -9.86 -28.78
N LEU A 343 6.48 -11.15 -28.54
CA LEU A 343 5.91 -11.87 -27.39
C LEU A 343 6.46 -11.37 -26.06
N GLN A 344 7.74 -11.01 -26.00
CA GLN A 344 8.33 -10.41 -24.80
C GLN A 344 7.70 -9.05 -24.47
N MET A 345 7.47 -8.20 -25.48
CA MET A 345 6.73 -6.95 -25.30
C MET A 345 5.34 -7.20 -24.75
N PHE A 346 4.64 -8.24 -25.24
CA PHE A 346 3.34 -8.65 -24.74
C PHE A 346 3.43 -9.04 -23.26
N CYS A 347 4.32 -9.94 -22.87
CA CYS A 347 4.46 -10.38 -21.48
C CYS A 347 4.82 -9.20 -20.56
N ARG A 348 5.78 -8.36 -20.92
CA ARG A 348 6.19 -7.19 -20.12
C ARG A 348 5.05 -6.19 -19.91
N THR A 349 4.14 -6.05 -20.87
CA THR A 349 2.98 -5.18 -20.72
C THR A 349 2.08 -5.63 -19.57
N PHE A 350 1.93 -6.93 -19.35
CA PHE A 350 1.18 -7.49 -18.22
C PHE A 350 1.98 -7.46 -16.91
N GLU A 351 3.27 -7.75 -16.96
CA GLU A 351 4.16 -7.72 -15.79
C GLU A 351 4.25 -6.33 -15.15
N ASN A 352 4.14 -5.27 -15.94
CA ASN A 352 4.03 -3.90 -15.42
C ASN A 352 2.75 -3.66 -14.63
N TYR A 353 1.70 -4.44 -14.86
CA TYR A 353 0.46 -4.35 -14.09
C TYR A 353 0.55 -5.20 -12.81
N ILE A 354 0.84 -6.48 -12.97
CA ILE A 354 0.98 -7.47 -11.91
C ILE A 354 1.81 -8.65 -12.43
N ASN A 355 2.45 -9.41 -11.56
CA ASN A 355 3.24 -10.57 -12.00
C ASN A 355 2.33 -11.74 -12.44
N PHE A 356 1.92 -11.75 -13.70
CA PHE A 356 1.03 -12.77 -14.27
C PHE A 356 1.61 -14.18 -14.24
N SER A 357 2.95 -14.36 -14.15
CA SER A 357 3.57 -15.68 -14.06
C SER A 357 3.14 -16.47 -12.81
N LYS A 358 2.73 -15.74 -11.76
CA LYS A 358 2.30 -16.32 -10.48
C LYS A 358 0.80 -16.61 -10.39
N ILE A 359 0.04 -16.26 -11.42
CA ILE A 359 -1.41 -16.48 -11.44
C ILE A 359 -1.70 -17.90 -11.92
N GLU A 360 -2.46 -18.65 -11.14
CA GLU A 360 -2.84 -20.02 -11.47
C GLU A 360 -3.92 -20.02 -12.58
N SER A 361 -3.81 -21.00 -13.49
CA SER A 361 -4.90 -21.25 -14.46
C SER A 361 -6.12 -21.74 -13.69
N ALA A 362 -7.31 -21.25 -14.06
CA ALA A 362 -8.56 -21.72 -13.49
C ALA A 362 -8.83 -23.16 -13.89
#